data_9a9e9c7e9505b67e32f2cd6ea167fa50
#
_entry.id   9a9e9c7e9505b67e32f2cd6ea167fa50
#
_cell.length_a   1.000
_cell.length_b   1.000
_cell.length_c   1.000
_cell.angle_alpha   90.00
_cell.angle_beta   90.00
_cell.angle_gamma   90.00
#
_symmetry.space_group_name_H-M   'P 1'
#
loop_
_entity.id
_entity.type
_entity.pdbx_description
1 polymer ?
#
loop_
_entity_poly.entity_id
_entity_poly.type
_entity_poly.pdbx_seq_one_letter_code
_entity_poly.pdbx_strand_id
1 'polypeptide(L)'
;MANTKSHSIGPGLSRAEQVAGFCYLPIFVALLGFGLNWLNLHLDLNMTELQVNICYFVINALFTWIIFHQFLLRSFRNIRFWELVQALILGFVMYYAGNFILGLAAMWLGLEIPAYNNDAVLALTQQNQTVMIVCGVILAPVAEETFVRGLIFGSIRKKSRILAYVVSVLFFAAVHVWQFAFDQELQSVLLAAAAYLPAGIALGWTYEKADTIWAPIGLHMAINAIAFGVMSLIS
;
A
#
# COMPACT_ATOMS: atom_id res chain seq x y z
N MET A 1 10.80 15.99 34.60
CA MET A 1 11.31 15.30 33.39
C MET A 1 10.37 14.15 33.09
N ALA A 2 9.47 14.31 32.12
CA ALA A 2 8.54 13.27 31.72
C ALA A 2 9.32 12.18 30.97
N ASN A 3 9.29 10.99 31.53
CA ASN A 3 9.90 9.79 30.97
C ASN A 3 9.09 9.39 29.71
N THR A 4 9.49 9.91 28.54
CA THR A 4 8.92 9.49 27.26
C THR A 4 9.41 8.06 26.98
N LYS A 5 8.67 7.08 27.52
CA LYS A 5 8.80 5.71 27.04
C LYS A 5 8.59 5.76 25.52
N SER A 6 9.64 5.49 24.77
CA SER A 6 9.52 5.23 23.33
C SER A 6 8.65 3.99 23.20
N HIS A 7 7.36 4.16 22.94
CA HIS A 7 6.48 3.06 22.60
C HIS A 7 7.01 2.45 21.29
N SER A 8 7.72 1.33 21.41
CA SER A 8 8.01 0.49 20.25
C SER A 8 6.66 -0.03 19.75
N ILE A 9 6.37 0.17 18.48
CA ILE A 9 5.19 -0.41 17.84
C ILE A 9 5.42 -1.91 17.76
N GLY A 10 4.57 -2.70 18.42
CA GLY A 10 4.47 -4.14 18.36
C GLY A 10 5.76 -4.94 18.30
N PRO A 11 5.68 -6.19 17.90
CA PRO A 11 6.86 -6.98 17.59
C PRO A 11 7.52 -6.42 16.32
N GLY A 12 8.57 -5.63 16.48
CA GLY A 12 9.33 -5.11 15.35
C GLY A 12 9.95 -6.22 14.49
N LEU A 13 10.37 -5.85 13.29
CA LEU A 13 11.13 -6.74 12.40
C LEU A 13 12.47 -7.14 13.05
N SER A 14 12.86 -8.39 12.91
CA SER A 14 14.22 -8.86 13.20
C SER A 14 15.22 -8.22 12.23
N ARG A 15 16.51 -8.24 12.58
CA ARG A 15 17.54 -7.68 11.69
C ARG A 15 17.60 -8.42 10.34
N ALA A 16 17.39 -9.74 10.34
CA ALA A 16 17.35 -10.54 9.11
C ALA A 16 16.18 -10.15 8.22
N GLU A 17 14.96 -10.01 8.79
CA GLU A 17 13.78 -9.56 8.07
C GLU A 17 13.98 -8.15 7.49
N GLN A 18 14.63 -7.24 8.23
CA GLN A 18 14.93 -5.89 7.74
C GLN A 18 15.90 -5.91 6.55
N VAL A 19 17.01 -6.63 6.67
CA VAL A 19 18.01 -6.71 5.61
C VAL A 19 17.40 -7.35 4.36
N ALA A 20 16.76 -8.51 4.49
CA ALA A 20 16.13 -9.20 3.38
C ALA A 20 15.03 -8.33 2.72
N GLY A 21 14.22 -7.64 3.55
CA GLY A 21 13.18 -6.73 3.07
C GLY A 21 13.74 -5.55 2.28
N PHE A 22 14.78 -4.89 2.77
CA PHE A 22 15.41 -3.79 2.03
C PHE A 22 16.12 -4.26 0.75
N CYS A 23 16.69 -5.47 0.73
CA CYS A 23 17.23 -6.05 -0.50
C CYS A 23 16.15 -6.37 -1.53
N TYR A 24 14.97 -6.83 -1.08
CA TYR A 24 13.86 -7.14 -1.98
C TYR A 24 13.05 -5.90 -2.41
N LEU A 25 13.11 -4.80 -1.67
CA LEU A 25 12.32 -3.60 -1.92
C LEU A 25 12.42 -3.05 -3.35
N PRO A 26 13.61 -2.95 -4.01
CA PRO A 26 13.68 -2.54 -5.40
C PRO A 26 13.00 -3.53 -6.37
N ILE A 27 13.05 -4.82 -6.03
CA ILE A 27 12.37 -5.87 -6.81
C ILE A 27 10.85 -5.71 -6.67
N PHE A 28 10.37 -5.53 -5.45
CA PHE A 28 8.97 -5.26 -5.14
C PHE A 28 8.42 -4.05 -5.89
N VAL A 29 9.16 -2.93 -5.91
CA VAL A 29 8.66 -1.67 -6.50
C VAL A 29 8.72 -1.68 -8.02
N ALA A 30 9.81 -2.15 -8.62
CA ALA A 30 10.08 -1.92 -10.03
C ALA A 30 10.62 -3.15 -10.77
N LEU A 31 11.68 -3.79 -10.26
CA LEU A 31 12.43 -4.77 -11.04
C LEU A 31 11.61 -5.99 -11.42
N LEU A 32 10.66 -6.42 -10.56
CA LEU A 32 9.79 -7.57 -10.87
C LEU A 32 8.86 -7.25 -12.04
N GLY A 33 8.20 -6.10 -12.04
CA GLY A 33 7.31 -5.69 -13.13
C GLY A 33 8.06 -5.56 -14.46
N PHE A 34 9.20 -4.88 -14.45
CA PHE A 34 10.05 -4.79 -15.64
C PHE A 34 10.56 -6.16 -16.09
N GLY A 35 11.01 -7.00 -15.15
CA GLY A 35 11.51 -8.33 -15.46
C GLY A 35 10.46 -9.23 -16.08
N LEU A 36 9.23 -9.23 -15.57
CA LEU A 36 8.12 -10.01 -16.11
C LEU A 36 7.74 -9.54 -17.53
N ASN A 37 7.67 -8.23 -17.75
CA ASN A 37 7.41 -7.70 -19.09
C ASN A 37 8.55 -8.01 -20.06
N TRP A 38 9.79 -7.89 -19.61
CA TRP A 38 10.96 -8.24 -20.41
C TRP A 38 10.97 -9.73 -20.81
N LEU A 39 10.69 -10.63 -19.86
CA LEU A 39 10.58 -12.07 -20.12
C LEU A 39 9.44 -12.37 -21.08
N ASN A 40 8.27 -11.75 -20.88
CA ASN A 40 7.12 -11.93 -21.76
C ASN A 40 7.47 -11.59 -23.21
N LEU A 41 8.18 -10.47 -23.41
CA LEU A 41 8.58 -10.00 -24.74
C LEU A 41 9.67 -10.87 -25.39
N HIS A 42 10.75 -11.23 -24.64
CA HIS A 42 11.93 -11.88 -25.23
C HIS A 42 11.82 -13.40 -25.31
N LEU A 43 10.91 -14.00 -24.55
CA LEU A 43 10.64 -15.43 -24.61
C LEU A 43 9.34 -15.77 -25.36
N ASP A 44 8.71 -14.77 -25.99
CA ASP A 44 7.44 -14.89 -26.73
C ASP A 44 6.35 -15.65 -25.95
N LEU A 45 6.23 -15.34 -24.63
CA LEU A 45 5.31 -16.07 -23.75
C LEU A 45 3.84 -15.75 -24.07
N ASN A 46 3.59 -14.68 -24.83
CA ASN A 46 2.25 -14.22 -25.23
C ASN A 46 1.28 -14.03 -24.03
N MET A 47 1.81 -13.64 -22.86
CA MET A 47 0.99 -13.34 -21.68
C MET A 47 0.24 -12.05 -21.89
N THR A 48 -1.04 -12.05 -21.53
CA THR A 48 -1.84 -10.82 -21.45
C THR A 48 -1.36 -9.93 -20.31
N GLU A 49 -1.73 -8.65 -20.33
CA GLU A 49 -1.42 -7.72 -19.27
C GLU A 49 -1.97 -8.20 -17.90
N LEU A 50 -3.19 -8.76 -17.88
CA LEU A 50 -3.78 -9.37 -16.70
C LEU A 50 -2.90 -10.51 -16.15
N GLN A 51 -2.41 -11.41 -17.01
CA GLN A 51 -1.57 -12.53 -16.58
C GLN A 51 -0.23 -12.06 -16.00
N VAL A 52 0.39 -11.05 -16.59
CA VAL A 52 1.62 -10.43 -16.07
C VAL A 52 1.35 -9.82 -14.69
N ASN A 53 0.25 -9.11 -14.51
CA ASN A 53 -0.15 -8.54 -13.22
C ASN A 53 -0.45 -9.61 -12.17
N ILE A 54 -1.12 -10.70 -12.52
CA ILE A 54 -1.33 -11.84 -11.61
C ILE A 54 0.02 -12.39 -11.13
N CYS A 55 0.96 -12.63 -12.04
CA CYS A 55 2.31 -13.08 -11.67
C CYS A 55 2.99 -12.09 -10.72
N TYR A 56 2.90 -10.80 -11.00
CA TYR A 56 3.44 -9.75 -10.15
C TYR A 56 2.87 -9.81 -8.72
N PHE A 57 1.55 -9.87 -8.56
CA PHE A 57 0.92 -9.91 -7.23
C PHE A 57 1.24 -11.21 -6.48
N VAL A 58 1.18 -12.35 -7.17
CA VAL A 58 1.45 -13.67 -6.55
C VAL A 58 2.91 -13.78 -6.10
N ILE A 59 3.86 -13.40 -6.95
CA ILE A 59 5.29 -13.44 -6.61
C ILE A 59 5.59 -12.50 -5.44
N ASN A 60 5.08 -11.27 -5.47
CA ASN A 60 5.27 -10.32 -4.37
C ASN A 60 4.66 -10.82 -3.06
N ALA A 61 3.47 -11.41 -3.08
CA ALA A 61 2.85 -12.01 -1.91
C ALA A 61 3.65 -13.19 -1.35
N LEU A 62 4.16 -14.06 -2.22
CA LEU A 62 5.03 -15.19 -1.83
C LEU A 62 6.32 -14.71 -1.17
N PHE A 63 7.03 -13.76 -1.79
CA PHE A 63 8.28 -13.25 -1.21
C PHE A 63 8.02 -12.45 0.07
N THR A 64 6.92 -11.73 0.16
CA THR A 64 6.49 -11.08 1.41
C THR A 64 6.31 -12.12 2.51
N TRP A 65 5.63 -13.22 2.23
CA TRP A 65 5.49 -14.32 3.18
C TRP A 65 6.82 -14.97 3.53
N ILE A 66 7.65 -15.31 2.56
CA ILE A 66 8.97 -15.92 2.80
C ILE A 66 9.82 -15.04 3.71
N ILE A 67 9.90 -13.75 3.44
CA ILE A 67 10.75 -12.81 4.17
C ILE A 67 10.15 -12.48 5.56
N PHE A 68 8.85 -12.23 5.64
CA PHE A 68 8.21 -11.61 6.81
C PHE A 68 7.24 -12.50 7.59
N HIS A 69 7.12 -13.81 7.26
CA HIS A 69 6.13 -14.67 7.92
C HIS A 69 6.23 -14.65 9.45
N GLN A 70 7.45 -14.63 10.02
CA GLN A 70 7.61 -14.56 11.46
C GLN A 70 7.10 -13.24 12.05
N PHE A 71 7.39 -12.11 11.38
CA PHE A 71 6.87 -10.81 11.78
C PHE A 71 5.33 -10.77 11.69
N LEU A 72 4.76 -11.27 10.59
CA LEU A 72 3.31 -11.34 10.40
C LEU A 72 2.64 -12.20 11.47
N LEU A 73 3.21 -13.37 11.79
CA LEU A 73 2.69 -14.26 12.84
C LEU A 73 2.84 -13.65 14.24
N ARG A 74 3.99 -13.03 14.57
CA ARG A 74 4.17 -12.32 15.85
C ARG A 74 3.16 -11.18 15.98
N SER A 75 2.97 -10.40 14.92
CA SER A 75 2.04 -9.30 14.89
C SER A 75 0.58 -9.76 15.00
N PHE A 76 0.24 -10.90 14.42
CA PHE A 76 -1.08 -11.53 14.58
C PHE A 76 -1.38 -11.93 16.01
N ARG A 77 -0.41 -12.55 16.69
CA ARG A 77 -0.54 -12.95 18.11
C ARG A 77 -0.66 -11.76 19.06
N ASN A 78 -0.25 -10.57 18.63
CA ASN A 78 -0.31 -9.33 19.41
C ASN A 78 -1.61 -8.55 19.19
N ILE A 79 -2.56 -9.08 18.43
CA ILE A 79 -3.84 -8.41 18.16
C ILE A 79 -4.64 -8.26 19.46
N ARG A 80 -4.98 -7.00 19.76
CA ARG A 80 -5.92 -6.63 20.81
C ARG A 80 -7.23 -6.21 20.15
N PHE A 81 -8.25 -7.04 20.28
CA PHE A 81 -9.48 -6.94 19.49
C PHE A 81 -10.13 -5.55 19.50
N TRP A 82 -10.32 -4.95 20.69
CA TRP A 82 -10.97 -3.65 20.79
C TRP A 82 -10.12 -2.50 20.22
N GLU A 83 -8.81 -2.58 20.36
CA GLU A 83 -7.90 -1.59 19.78
C GLU A 83 -7.85 -1.71 18.26
N LEU A 84 -7.90 -2.95 17.74
CA LEU A 84 -8.03 -3.21 16.31
C LEU A 84 -9.32 -2.60 15.76
N VAL A 85 -10.47 -2.90 16.37
CA VAL A 85 -11.79 -2.38 15.92
C VAL A 85 -11.81 -0.84 15.94
N GLN A 86 -11.35 -0.23 17.04
CA GLN A 86 -11.27 1.24 17.14
C GLN A 86 -10.34 1.83 16.06
N ALA A 87 -9.18 1.21 15.84
CA ALA A 87 -8.23 1.68 14.84
C ALA A 87 -8.78 1.58 13.43
N LEU A 88 -9.50 0.49 13.10
CA LEU A 88 -10.16 0.32 11.81
C LEU A 88 -11.24 1.38 11.58
N ILE A 89 -12.14 1.57 12.54
CA ILE A 89 -13.23 2.55 12.41
C ILE A 89 -12.68 3.97 12.26
N LEU A 90 -11.78 4.38 13.16
CA LEU A 90 -11.22 5.74 13.13
C LEU A 90 -10.30 5.94 11.92
N GLY A 91 -9.52 4.94 11.53
CA GLY A 91 -8.69 4.99 10.32
C GLY A 91 -9.53 5.14 9.05
N PHE A 92 -10.67 4.44 8.98
CA PHE A 92 -11.64 4.57 7.90
C PHE A 92 -12.23 5.98 7.83
N VAL A 93 -12.66 6.53 8.97
CA VAL A 93 -13.15 7.92 9.05
C VAL A 93 -12.06 8.90 8.62
N MET A 94 -10.82 8.72 9.09
CA MET A 94 -9.69 9.57 8.70
C MET A 94 -9.44 9.54 7.19
N TYR A 95 -9.49 8.35 6.59
CA TYR A 95 -9.30 8.19 5.15
C TYR A 95 -10.35 8.97 4.34
N TYR A 96 -11.63 8.77 4.63
CA TYR A 96 -12.71 9.46 3.90
C TYR A 96 -12.76 10.96 4.19
N ALA A 97 -12.54 11.38 5.43
CA ALA A 97 -12.44 12.80 5.77
C ALA A 97 -11.24 13.47 5.05
N GLY A 98 -10.10 12.79 5.00
CA GLY A 98 -8.92 13.28 4.28
C GLY A 98 -9.17 13.41 2.77
N ASN A 99 -9.81 12.41 2.14
CA ASN A 99 -10.19 12.49 0.72
C ASN A 99 -11.22 13.59 0.47
N PHE A 100 -12.19 13.77 1.35
CA PHE A 100 -13.17 14.86 1.25
C PHE A 100 -12.50 16.23 1.31
N ILE A 101 -11.57 16.43 2.25
CA ILE A 101 -10.80 17.68 2.37
C ILE A 101 -9.93 17.91 1.12
N LEU A 102 -9.27 16.86 0.63
CA LEU A 102 -8.46 16.94 -0.60
C LEU A 102 -9.33 17.31 -1.81
N GLY A 103 -10.51 16.68 -1.95
CA GLY A 103 -11.45 16.99 -3.03
C GLY A 103 -11.97 18.43 -2.98
N LEU A 104 -12.30 18.93 -1.78
CA LEU A 104 -12.68 20.35 -1.61
C LEU A 104 -11.54 21.30 -1.98
N ALA A 105 -10.31 20.98 -1.56
CA ALA A 105 -9.15 21.79 -1.89
C ALA A 105 -8.88 21.80 -3.39
N ALA A 106 -8.96 20.66 -4.06
CA ALA A 106 -8.80 20.55 -5.51
C ALA A 106 -9.87 21.35 -6.25
N MET A 107 -11.13 21.21 -5.83
CA MET A 107 -12.25 21.97 -6.40
C MET A 107 -12.05 23.49 -6.24
N TRP A 108 -11.64 23.95 -5.06
CA TRP A 108 -11.39 25.37 -4.78
C TRP A 108 -10.23 25.95 -5.61
N LEU A 109 -9.21 25.12 -5.88
CA LEU A 109 -8.04 25.48 -6.67
C LEU A 109 -8.25 25.31 -8.19
N GLY A 110 -9.39 24.74 -8.61
CA GLY A 110 -9.65 24.40 -10.02
C GLY A 110 -8.73 23.31 -10.56
N LEU A 111 -8.30 22.39 -9.71
CA LEU A 111 -7.40 21.29 -10.08
C LEU A 111 -8.19 20.00 -10.32
N GLU A 112 -7.86 19.28 -11.38
CA GLU A 112 -8.30 17.90 -11.61
C GLU A 112 -7.24 16.94 -11.11
N ILE A 113 -7.64 15.99 -10.25
CA ILE A 113 -6.75 14.96 -9.73
C ILE A 113 -6.89 13.72 -10.62
N PRO A 114 -5.86 13.35 -11.40
CA PRO A 114 -5.94 12.19 -12.27
C PRO A 114 -6.00 10.87 -11.48
N ALA A 115 -6.76 9.90 -12.00
CA ALA A 115 -6.98 8.60 -11.36
C ALA A 115 -6.21 7.45 -12.04
N TYR A 116 -5.04 7.71 -12.62
CA TYR A 116 -4.28 6.81 -13.48
C TYR A 116 -4.22 5.36 -12.99
N ASN A 117 -3.86 5.15 -11.71
CA ASN A 117 -3.77 3.80 -11.17
C ASN A 117 -5.15 3.13 -11.04
N ASN A 118 -6.19 3.89 -10.67
CA ASN A 118 -7.55 3.35 -10.60
C ASN A 118 -8.08 2.98 -11.98
N ASP A 119 -7.78 3.78 -13.01
CA ASP A 119 -8.16 3.51 -14.39
C ASP A 119 -7.47 2.25 -14.91
N ALA A 120 -6.17 2.08 -14.63
CA ALA A 120 -5.43 0.86 -14.96
C ALA A 120 -6.02 -0.38 -14.25
N VAL A 121 -6.32 -0.27 -12.95
CA VAL A 121 -6.95 -1.36 -12.18
C VAL A 121 -8.35 -1.67 -12.72
N LEU A 122 -9.13 -0.64 -13.09
CA LEU A 122 -10.47 -0.83 -13.68
C LEU A 122 -10.38 -1.60 -15.01
N ALA A 123 -9.45 -1.25 -15.89
CA ALA A 123 -9.24 -1.94 -17.17
C ALA A 123 -8.91 -3.44 -16.98
N LEU A 124 -8.08 -3.78 -15.98
CA LEU A 124 -7.78 -5.16 -15.63
C LEU A 124 -9.00 -5.87 -14.99
N THR A 125 -9.78 -5.15 -14.18
CA THR A 125 -10.97 -5.68 -13.51
C THR A 125 -12.05 -6.06 -14.53
N GLN A 126 -12.20 -5.30 -15.60
CA GLN A 126 -13.11 -5.63 -16.71
C GLN A 126 -12.71 -6.92 -17.45
N GLN A 127 -11.42 -7.30 -17.44
CA GLN A 127 -10.97 -8.56 -18.02
C GLN A 127 -11.31 -9.76 -17.11
N ASN A 128 -11.10 -9.64 -15.79
CA ASN A 128 -11.46 -10.66 -14.80
C ASN A 128 -11.60 -10.07 -13.40
N GLN A 129 -12.83 -9.73 -13.03
CA GLN A 129 -13.15 -9.11 -11.75
C GLN A 129 -12.73 -9.97 -10.54
N THR A 130 -13.07 -11.26 -10.55
CA THR A 130 -12.77 -12.16 -9.41
C THR A 130 -11.28 -12.23 -9.12
N VAL A 131 -10.47 -12.38 -10.15
CA VAL A 131 -9.02 -12.45 -10.00
C VAL A 131 -8.47 -11.14 -9.50
N MET A 132 -8.93 -10.01 -10.05
CA MET A 132 -8.46 -8.69 -9.63
C MET A 132 -8.88 -8.33 -8.21
N ILE A 133 -10.07 -8.78 -7.74
CA ILE A 133 -10.44 -8.66 -6.32
C ILE A 133 -9.45 -9.42 -5.43
N VAL A 134 -9.12 -10.67 -5.76
CA VAL A 134 -8.14 -11.44 -4.97
C VAL A 134 -6.78 -10.73 -4.95
N CYS A 135 -6.30 -10.28 -6.11
CA CYS A 135 -5.02 -9.58 -6.22
C CYS A 135 -5.02 -8.24 -5.49
N GLY A 136 -5.99 -7.38 -5.78
CA GLY A 136 -6.02 -6.00 -5.30
C GLY A 136 -6.57 -5.84 -3.88
N VAL A 137 -7.51 -6.71 -3.45
CA VAL A 137 -8.09 -6.61 -2.09
C VAL A 137 -7.31 -7.43 -1.06
N ILE A 138 -6.69 -8.54 -1.47
CA ILE A 138 -6.03 -9.45 -0.50
C ILE A 138 -4.52 -9.40 -0.64
N LEU A 139 -3.97 -9.74 -1.82
CA LEU A 139 -2.53 -9.94 -1.98
C LEU A 139 -1.76 -8.61 -1.90
N ALA A 140 -2.22 -7.59 -2.61
CA ALA A 140 -1.57 -6.29 -2.63
C ALA A 140 -1.49 -5.65 -1.23
N PRO A 141 -2.59 -5.49 -0.46
CA PRO A 141 -2.52 -4.89 0.87
C PRO A 141 -1.59 -5.62 1.84
N VAL A 142 -1.54 -6.96 1.80
CA VAL A 142 -0.62 -7.73 2.65
C VAL A 142 0.84 -7.40 2.32
N ALA A 143 1.18 -7.36 1.04
CA ALA A 143 2.54 -7.04 0.62
C ALA A 143 2.87 -5.57 0.89
N GLU A 144 2.04 -4.66 0.43
CA GLU A 144 2.29 -3.22 0.51
C GLU A 144 2.40 -2.72 1.95
N GLU A 145 1.47 -3.11 2.84
CA GLU A 145 1.54 -2.68 4.23
C GLU A 145 2.74 -3.28 4.95
N THR A 146 3.12 -4.52 4.63
CA THR A 146 4.31 -5.13 5.22
C THR A 146 5.58 -4.36 4.83
N PHE A 147 5.72 -3.96 3.56
CA PHE A 147 6.87 -3.15 3.13
C PHE A 147 6.79 -1.71 3.62
N VAL A 148 5.65 -1.05 3.50
CA VAL A 148 5.56 0.38 3.82
C VAL A 148 5.47 0.62 5.32
N ARG A 149 4.58 -0.07 6.04
CA ARG A 149 4.38 0.14 7.49
C ARG A 149 5.29 -0.77 8.32
N GLY A 150 5.43 -2.04 7.96
CA GLY A 150 6.31 -2.95 8.65
C GLY A 150 7.78 -2.56 8.51
N LEU A 151 8.27 -2.46 7.28
CA LEU A 151 9.69 -2.25 7.01
C LEU A 151 10.09 -0.76 7.08
N ILE A 152 9.53 0.11 6.23
CA ILE A 152 9.97 1.50 6.11
C ILE A 152 9.57 2.29 7.36
N PHE A 153 8.26 2.39 7.63
CA PHE A 153 7.77 3.14 8.78
C PHE A 153 8.34 2.61 10.10
N GLY A 154 8.27 1.29 10.33
CA GLY A 154 8.75 0.66 11.57
C GLY A 154 10.25 0.84 11.80
N SER A 155 11.06 0.88 10.75
CA SER A 155 12.52 1.12 10.86
C SER A 155 12.84 2.56 11.23
N ILE A 156 12.12 3.53 10.64
CA ILE A 156 12.36 4.97 10.85
C ILE A 156 11.72 5.43 12.17
N ARG A 157 10.56 4.88 12.54
CA ARG A 157 9.76 5.25 13.71
C ARG A 157 10.54 5.21 15.02
N LYS A 158 11.50 4.28 15.10
CA LYS A 158 12.41 4.15 16.26
C LYS A 158 13.26 5.39 16.50
N LYS A 159 13.52 6.18 15.44
CA LYS A 159 14.34 7.39 15.51
C LYS A 159 13.51 8.68 15.49
N SER A 160 12.50 8.73 14.63
CA SER A 160 11.65 9.90 14.47
C SER A 160 10.26 9.50 13.97
N ARG A 161 9.23 9.88 14.74
CA ARG A 161 7.83 9.66 14.36
C ARG A 161 7.45 10.47 13.12
N ILE A 162 7.81 11.75 13.10
CA ILE A 162 7.48 12.64 11.98
C ILE A 162 8.13 12.14 10.69
N LEU A 163 9.41 11.79 10.74
CA LEU A 163 10.12 11.28 9.57
C LEU A 163 9.53 9.96 9.07
N ALA A 164 9.09 9.07 9.98
CA ALA A 164 8.43 7.82 9.60
C ALA A 164 7.15 8.08 8.81
N TYR A 165 6.30 9.01 9.24
CA TYR A 165 5.11 9.42 8.48
C TYR A 165 5.49 10.01 7.13
N VAL A 166 6.35 11.03 7.11
CA VAL A 166 6.71 11.71 5.86
C VAL A 166 7.24 10.71 4.83
N VAL A 167 8.24 9.91 5.22
CA VAL A 167 8.87 8.97 4.28
C VAL A 167 7.89 7.88 3.84
N SER A 168 7.13 7.28 4.75
CA SER A 168 6.22 6.19 4.39
C SER A 168 5.01 6.66 3.58
N VAL A 169 4.49 7.86 3.84
CA VAL A 169 3.38 8.44 3.07
C VAL A 169 3.82 8.80 1.66
N LEU A 170 4.97 9.47 1.53
CA LEU A 170 5.52 9.82 0.21
C LEU A 170 5.91 8.57 -0.58
N PHE A 171 6.51 7.58 0.07
CA PHE A 171 6.83 6.31 -0.58
C PHE A 171 5.57 5.58 -1.04
N PHE A 172 4.53 5.51 -0.19
CA PHE A 172 3.24 4.90 -0.54
C PHE A 172 2.60 5.59 -1.74
N ALA A 173 2.59 6.92 -1.77
CA ALA A 173 2.09 7.66 -2.92
C ALA A 173 2.93 7.40 -4.18
N ALA A 174 4.26 7.42 -4.04
CA ALA A 174 5.17 7.22 -5.15
C ALA A 174 4.98 5.84 -5.82
N VAL A 175 4.86 4.74 -5.04
CA VAL A 175 4.71 3.40 -5.63
C VAL A 175 3.43 3.22 -6.44
N HIS A 176 2.42 4.06 -6.24
CA HIS A 176 1.17 4.02 -6.99
C HIS A 176 1.19 4.83 -8.29
N VAL A 177 2.17 5.72 -8.45
CA VAL A 177 2.14 6.65 -9.60
C VAL A 177 3.46 6.74 -10.38
N TRP A 178 4.57 6.21 -9.86
CA TRP A 178 5.90 6.40 -10.46
C TRP A 178 5.99 5.92 -11.93
N GLN A 179 5.27 4.86 -12.28
CA GLN A 179 5.25 4.31 -13.62
C GLN A 179 4.67 5.28 -14.65
N PHE A 180 3.73 6.14 -14.22
CA PHE A 180 3.10 7.12 -15.10
C PHE A 180 3.99 8.33 -15.38
N ALA A 181 5.09 8.50 -14.62
CA ALA A 181 6.07 9.57 -14.86
C ALA A 181 6.85 9.41 -16.17
N PHE A 182 6.77 8.26 -16.83
CA PHE A 182 7.39 8.03 -18.14
C PHE A 182 6.54 8.55 -19.31
N ASP A 183 5.19 8.64 -19.12
CA ASP A 183 4.25 8.93 -20.20
C ASP A 183 3.39 10.17 -19.93
N GLN A 184 3.37 10.65 -18.67
CA GLN A 184 2.53 11.76 -18.24
C GLN A 184 3.37 12.96 -17.77
N GLU A 185 2.79 14.14 -17.82
CA GLU A 185 3.42 15.35 -17.31
C GLU A 185 3.67 15.27 -15.80
N LEU A 186 4.83 15.73 -15.34
CA LEU A 186 5.22 15.64 -13.93
C LEU A 186 4.18 16.28 -12.99
N GLN A 187 3.59 17.41 -13.40
CA GLN A 187 2.54 18.06 -12.59
C GLN A 187 1.33 17.14 -12.39
N SER A 188 0.87 16.48 -13.42
CA SER A 188 -0.26 15.54 -13.36
C SER A 188 0.07 14.31 -12.49
N VAL A 189 1.29 13.79 -12.59
CA VAL A 189 1.75 12.68 -11.73
C VAL A 189 1.81 13.11 -10.26
N LEU A 190 2.27 14.32 -9.96
CA LEU A 190 2.30 14.85 -8.59
C LEU A 190 0.89 15.06 -8.03
N LEU A 191 -0.06 15.52 -8.84
CA LEU A 191 -1.47 15.62 -8.45
C LEU A 191 -2.08 14.24 -8.21
N ALA A 192 -1.83 13.27 -9.09
CA ALA A 192 -2.24 11.88 -8.87
C ALA A 192 -1.65 11.30 -7.57
N ALA A 193 -0.38 11.58 -7.26
CA ALA A 193 0.26 11.17 -6.02
C ALA A 193 -0.44 11.76 -4.78
N ALA A 194 -0.96 12.99 -4.86
CA ALA A 194 -1.67 13.63 -3.76
C ALA A 194 -2.92 12.85 -3.32
N ALA A 195 -3.59 12.11 -4.22
CA ALA A 195 -4.73 11.26 -3.91
C ALA A 195 -4.40 10.14 -2.91
N TYR A 196 -3.13 9.75 -2.80
CA TYR A 196 -2.68 8.70 -1.88
C TYR A 196 -2.26 9.20 -0.50
N LEU A 197 -2.14 10.53 -0.30
CA LEU A 197 -1.74 11.10 0.99
C LEU A 197 -2.73 10.77 2.12
N PRO A 198 -4.07 10.90 1.94
CA PRO A 198 -5.02 10.54 2.96
C PRO A 198 -4.92 9.06 3.39
N ALA A 199 -4.79 8.15 2.42
CA ALA A 199 -4.59 6.73 2.69
C ALA A 199 -3.26 6.50 3.42
N GLY A 200 -2.18 7.11 2.93
CA GLY A 200 -0.86 7.02 3.55
C GLY A 200 -0.86 7.40 5.03
N ILE A 201 -1.52 8.49 5.38
CA ILE A 201 -1.64 9.00 6.75
C ILE A 201 -2.54 8.08 7.59
N ALA A 202 -3.72 7.73 7.10
CA ALA A 202 -4.69 6.90 7.82
C ALA A 202 -4.12 5.51 8.13
N LEU A 203 -3.48 4.86 7.17
CA LEU A 203 -2.86 3.54 7.35
C LEU A 203 -1.68 3.58 8.33
N GLY A 204 -0.84 4.62 8.27
CA GLY A 204 0.24 4.83 9.25
C GLY A 204 -0.29 5.02 10.66
N TRP A 205 -1.35 5.83 10.82
CA TRP A 205 -2.00 6.06 12.10
C TRP A 205 -2.66 4.79 12.65
N THR A 206 -3.35 4.03 11.79
CA THR A 206 -4.00 2.77 12.15
C THR A 206 -2.97 1.74 12.66
N TYR A 207 -1.79 1.68 12.02
CA TYR A 207 -0.67 0.85 12.47
C TYR A 207 -0.20 1.25 13.88
N GLU A 208 0.04 2.54 14.12
CA GLU A 208 0.44 3.02 15.45
C GLU A 208 -0.64 2.78 16.53
N LYS A 209 -1.90 3.01 16.18
CA LYS A 209 -3.03 2.91 17.12
C LYS A 209 -3.29 1.49 17.57
N ALA A 210 -3.25 0.52 16.65
CA ALA A 210 -3.56 -0.87 16.95
C ALA A 210 -2.34 -1.70 17.37
N ASP A 211 -1.12 -1.17 17.17
CA ASP A 211 0.13 -1.84 17.50
C ASP A 211 0.31 -3.21 16.80
N THR A 212 -0.29 -3.35 15.63
CA THR A 212 -0.23 -4.56 14.79
C THR A 212 -0.31 -4.21 13.32
N ILE A 213 0.47 -4.92 12.46
CA ILE A 213 0.42 -4.72 11.00
C ILE A 213 -0.92 -5.14 10.40
N TRP A 214 -1.67 -5.99 11.08
CA TRP A 214 -2.97 -6.46 10.60
C TRP A 214 -4.05 -5.38 10.60
N ALA A 215 -3.85 -4.30 11.37
CA ALA A 215 -4.77 -3.18 11.36
C ALA A 215 -4.71 -2.37 10.05
N PRO A 216 -3.55 -1.87 9.60
CA PRO A 216 -3.49 -1.20 8.30
C PRO A 216 -3.76 -2.17 7.14
N ILE A 217 -3.36 -3.45 7.20
CA ILE A 217 -3.74 -4.45 6.20
C ILE A 217 -5.27 -4.54 6.10
N GLY A 218 -5.98 -4.70 7.22
CA GLY A 218 -7.44 -4.79 7.25
C GLY A 218 -8.12 -3.52 6.76
N LEU A 219 -7.63 -2.34 7.15
CA LEU A 219 -8.14 -1.05 6.65
C LEU A 219 -7.93 -0.92 5.14
N HIS A 220 -6.75 -1.25 4.63
CA HIS A 220 -6.42 -1.18 3.21
C HIS A 220 -7.30 -2.16 2.39
N MET A 221 -7.47 -3.39 2.88
CA MET A 221 -8.41 -4.35 2.29
C MET A 221 -9.83 -3.79 2.20
N ALA A 222 -10.32 -3.14 3.27
CA ALA A 222 -11.65 -2.54 3.29
C ALA A 222 -11.79 -1.38 2.30
N ILE A 223 -10.79 -0.51 2.20
CA ILE A 223 -10.73 0.59 1.24
C ILE A 223 -10.78 0.04 -0.19
N ASN A 224 -9.92 -0.93 -0.51
CA ASN A 224 -9.87 -1.52 -1.84
C ASN A 224 -11.16 -2.29 -2.17
N ALA A 225 -11.73 -3.04 -1.22
CA ALA A 225 -12.99 -3.75 -1.43
C ALA A 225 -14.14 -2.79 -1.81
N ILE A 226 -14.21 -1.62 -1.17
CA ILE A 226 -15.20 -0.59 -1.51
C ILE A 226 -14.91 0.00 -2.89
N ALA A 227 -13.64 0.30 -3.20
CA ALA A 227 -13.25 0.82 -4.52
C ALA A 227 -13.63 -0.17 -5.64
N PHE A 228 -13.31 -1.46 -5.49
CA PHE A 228 -13.71 -2.51 -6.44
C PHE A 228 -15.23 -2.67 -6.52
N GLY A 229 -15.95 -2.56 -5.39
CA GLY A 229 -17.41 -2.57 -5.38
C GLY A 229 -18.02 -1.41 -6.18
N VAL A 230 -17.50 -0.21 -6.04
CA VAL A 230 -17.92 0.96 -6.84
C VAL A 230 -17.58 0.74 -8.31
N MET A 231 -16.37 0.29 -8.65
CA MET A 231 -15.96 0.00 -10.03
C MET A 231 -16.91 -1.01 -10.71
N SER A 232 -17.37 -2.03 -9.97
CA SER A 232 -18.30 -3.03 -10.50
C SER A 232 -19.73 -2.52 -10.75
N LEU A 233 -20.11 -1.38 -10.18
CA LEU A 233 -21.42 -0.76 -10.40
C LEU A 233 -21.43 0.18 -11.62
N ILE A 234 -20.26 0.61 -12.09
CA ILE A 234 -20.11 1.56 -13.21
C ILE A 234 -19.55 0.91 -14.48
N SER A 235 -19.15 -0.36 -14.41
CA SER A 235 -18.68 -1.19 -15.52
C SER A 235 -19.83 -1.99 -16.14
#